data_c5398705e4eb0c14f6a8d745b8675f80
#
_entry.id   c5398705e4eb0c14f6a8d745b8675f80
#
_cell.length_a   1.000
_cell.length_b   1.000
_cell.length_c   1.000
_cell.angle_alpha   90.00
_cell.angle_beta   90.00
_cell.angle_gamma   90.00
#
_symmetry.space_group_name_H-M   'P 1'
#
loop_
_entity.id
_entity.type
_entity.pdbx_description
1 polymer ?
#
loop_
_entity_poly.entity_id
_entity_poly.type
_entity_poly.pdbx_seq_one_letter_code
_entity_poly.pdbx_strand_id
1 'polypeptide(L)'
;MDAAAVLLPFRPPECTLRRRRTSAGVPPRLRRALRRPLIFGDLLPTSFRSRGCDLYRRRGMHIRRNATGKLLCSQVKLEDDLDDETCELVSGVDLVIGEDQDSISAYLLKAVKNNNGTGVLLLSDVCGFEYPPTRDFAYQVACHGFNVLVPDLFRGNPWKKGWTVDRYEHWLSEQLSERVARDIDTCAKWMIDEFMAAGISKKLGIIGFCFGGGHLIKALARDEQAYFGTGICFYGANIDPSKGSNINVPVLFICGDNDPFCPVNTLHQIEKNIQSSKVVIYHGRGHGFAHQPESEEDDQAAEDAFAIMRNWLHDNLLVSKN
;
A
#
# COMPACT_ATOMS: atom_id res chain seq x y z
N MET A 1 -35.25 26.09 -1.70
CA MET A 1 -35.69 24.81 -1.04
C MET A 1 -34.41 24.03 -0.77
N ASP A 2 -33.91 24.22 0.43
CA ASP A 2 -32.62 23.70 0.87
C ASP A 2 -32.74 22.21 1.15
N ALA A 3 -31.97 21.40 0.41
CA ALA A 3 -31.75 20.00 0.73
C ALA A 3 -30.60 19.92 1.75
N ALA A 4 -30.95 19.90 3.04
CA ALA A 4 -30.02 19.60 4.11
C ALA A 4 -29.55 18.14 3.95
N ALA A 5 -28.31 17.95 3.58
CA ALA A 5 -27.64 16.65 3.63
C ALA A 5 -27.51 16.25 5.09
N VAL A 6 -28.22 15.18 5.46
CA VAL A 6 -28.07 14.52 6.77
C VAL A 6 -26.69 13.87 6.81
N LEU A 7 -25.77 14.52 7.49
CA LEU A 7 -24.46 13.96 7.84
C LEU A 7 -24.67 12.85 8.86
N LEU A 8 -24.57 11.59 8.42
CA LEU A 8 -24.43 10.45 9.33
C LEU A 8 -23.12 10.61 10.12
N PRO A 9 -23.07 10.24 11.40
CA PRO A 9 -21.87 10.37 12.21
C PRO A 9 -20.74 9.50 11.62
N PHE A 10 -19.68 10.14 11.21
CA PHE A 10 -18.46 9.54 10.72
C PHE A 10 -17.80 8.68 11.83
N ARG A 11 -17.63 7.40 11.57
CA ARG A 11 -16.71 6.55 12.34
C ARG A 11 -15.47 6.32 11.48
N PRO A 12 -14.28 6.72 11.93
CA PRO A 12 -13.06 6.41 11.21
C PRO A 12 -12.87 4.88 11.12
N PRO A 13 -12.22 4.36 10.07
CA PRO A 13 -11.92 2.94 9.94
C PRO A 13 -11.15 2.48 11.18
N GLU A 14 -11.68 1.48 11.87
CA GLU A 14 -11.01 0.86 13.02
C GLU A 14 -9.89 -0.04 12.51
N CYS A 15 -8.64 0.36 12.74
CA CYS A 15 -7.49 -0.54 12.58
C CYS A 15 -7.55 -1.63 13.66
N THR A 16 -8.33 -2.69 13.45
CA THR A 16 -8.54 -3.74 14.44
C THR A 16 -7.59 -4.90 14.23
N LEU A 17 -6.58 -5.02 15.09
CA LEU A 17 -5.88 -6.28 15.30
C LEU A 17 -6.73 -7.18 16.21
N ARG A 18 -7.49 -8.10 15.64
CA ARG A 18 -8.27 -9.09 16.39
C ARG A 18 -7.35 -10.19 16.94
N ARG A 19 -7.30 -10.33 18.26
CA ARG A 19 -6.76 -11.53 18.91
C ARG A 19 -7.68 -12.71 18.62
N ARG A 20 -7.24 -13.72 17.87
CA ARG A 20 -7.95 -15.02 17.79
C ARG A 20 -7.86 -15.70 19.16
N ARG A 21 -9.02 -15.95 19.77
CA ARG A 21 -9.14 -16.86 20.91
C ARG A 21 -9.28 -18.29 20.38
N THR A 22 -8.27 -19.11 20.59
CA THR A 22 -8.42 -20.56 20.45
C THR A 22 -8.94 -21.11 21.78
N SER A 23 -10.12 -21.72 21.75
CA SER A 23 -10.68 -22.51 22.83
C SER A 23 -10.14 -23.93 22.76
N ALA A 24 -9.23 -24.30 23.65
CA ALA A 24 -9.00 -25.69 24.01
C ALA A 24 -8.59 -25.72 25.49
N GLY A 25 -9.44 -26.29 26.31
CA GLY A 25 -9.22 -26.41 27.75
C GLY A 25 -8.29 -27.57 28.11
N VAL A 26 -7.44 -27.35 29.10
CA VAL A 26 -6.80 -28.36 29.94
C VAL A 26 -6.59 -27.75 31.33
N PRO A 27 -6.81 -28.49 32.45
CA PRO A 27 -6.92 -27.96 33.80
C PRO A 27 -5.58 -27.77 34.54
N PRO A 28 -5.59 -27.20 35.74
CA PRO A 28 -4.42 -26.58 36.37
C PRO A 28 -3.62 -27.54 37.26
N ARG A 29 -2.31 -27.37 37.29
CA ARG A 29 -1.49 -27.75 38.46
C ARG A 29 -0.50 -26.64 38.82
N LEU A 30 -0.57 -26.29 40.11
CA LEU A 30 0.30 -25.40 40.86
C LEU A 30 1.80 -25.72 40.71
N ARG A 31 2.64 -24.69 40.67
CA ARG A 31 3.74 -24.50 41.65
C ARG A 31 4.38 -23.12 41.50
N ARG A 32 4.66 -22.56 42.71
CA ARG A 32 5.34 -21.32 43.08
C ARG A 32 6.72 -21.14 42.41
N ALA A 33 7.10 -19.93 42.01
CA ALA A 33 8.13 -19.13 42.67
C ALA A 33 8.78 -18.08 41.74
N LEU A 34 9.03 -16.91 42.32
CA LEU A 34 10.07 -15.91 42.05
C LEU A 34 9.82 -14.83 41.00
N ARG A 35 9.59 -13.66 41.54
CA ARG A 35 9.55 -12.34 40.87
C ARG A 35 10.90 -11.99 40.25
N ARG A 36 10.88 -11.58 38.97
CA ARG A 36 11.87 -10.68 38.37
C ARG A 36 11.14 -9.64 37.52
N PRO A 37 11.65 -8.40 37.38
CA PRO A 37 10.94 -7.29 36.74
C PRO A 37 10.83 -7.48 35.21
N LEU A 38 9.65 -7.19 34.67
CA LEU A 38 9.32 -7.21 33.26
C LEU A 38 10.03 -6.08 32.54
N ILE A 39 10.95 -6.43 31.66
CA ILE A 39 11.47 -5.54 30.62
C ILE A 39 10.48 -5.60 29.46
N PHE A 40 10.02 -4.43 29.01
CA PHE A 40 9.13 -4.24 27.87
C PHE A 40 9.75 -4.86 26.61
N GLY A 41 9.23 -6.02 26.15
CA GLY A 41 9.77 -6.68 24.97
C GLY A 41 8.95 -7.82 24.38
N ASP A 42 7.98 -8.36 25.11
CA ASP A 42 7.30 -9.60 24.69
C ASP A 42 5.79 -9.47 24.73
N LEU A 43 5.19 -8.91 23.67
CA LEU A 43 3.76 -9.10 23.35
C LEU A 43 3.52 -8.86 21.84
N LEU A 44 3.98 -9.80 21.01
CA LEU A 44 3.45 -9.98 19.65
C LEU A 44 2.76 -11.34 19.59
N PRO A 45 1.49 -11.43 19.15
CA PRO A 45 0.79 -12.71 19.02
C PRO A 45 1.33 -13.50 17.83
N THR A 46 1.67 -14.76 18.09
CA THR A 46 2.28 -15.73 17.19
C THR A 46 1.29 -16.41 16.24
N SER A 47 0.48 -15.71 15.47
CA SER A 47 -0.48 -16.38 14.58
C SER A 47 -0.57 -15.83 13.16
N PHE A 48 0.39 -15.06 12.69
CA PHE A 48 0.59 -14.81 11.26
C PHE A 48 2.09 -14.75 10.99
N ARG A 49 2.72 -15.91 11.04
CA ARG A 49 4.06 -16.11 10.48
C ARG A 49 3.91 -16.61 9.06
N SER A 50 3.81 -15.68 8.10
CA SER A 50 4.37 -15.99 6.79
C SER A 50 5.88 -16.12 7.02
N ARG A 51 6.48 -17.21 6.59
CA ARG A 51 7.90 -17.53 6.86
C ARG A 51 8.89 -16.50 6.30
N GLY A 52 8.42 -15.36 5.79
CA GLY A 52 9.23 -14.26 5.26
C GLY A 52 9.49 -13.10 6.23
N CYS A 53 8.68 -12.89 7.27
CA CYS A 53 8.81 -11.70 8.14
C CYS A 53 9.90 -11.78 9.22
N ASP A 54 10.40 -12.97 9.58
CA ASP A 54 11.44 -13.10 10.62
C ASP A 54 12.87 -12.76 10.15
N LEU A 55 13.12 -12.67 8.85
CA LEU A 55 14.44 -12.36 8.27
C LEU A 55 14.78 -10.85 8.28
N TYR A 56 13.78 -9.98 8.38
CA TYR A 56 13.98 -8.53 8.33
C TYR A 56 14.62 -7.93 9.60
N ARG A 57 14.61 -8.65 10.71
CA ARG A 57 15.06 -8.10 12.01
C ARG A 57 16.56 -8.21 12.29
N ARG A 58 17.36 -8.85 11.44
CA ARG A 58 18.75 -9.21 11.80
C ARG A 58 19.89 -8.61 10.99
N ARG A 59 19.63 -7.77 9.96
CA ARG A 59 20.73 -7.14 9.21
C ARG A 59 20.52 -5.64 9.03
N GLY A 60 21.18 -4.84 9.88
CA GLY A 60 21.38 -3.42 9.65
C GLY A 60 22.31 -3.23 8.46
N MET A 61 21.79 -2.82 7.31
CA MET A 61 22.59 -2.38 6.18
C MET A 61 22.81 -0.88 6.26
N HIS A 62 24.07 -0.45 6.35
CA HIS A 62 24.44 0.94 6.23
C HIS A 62 24.65 1.30 4.76
N ILE A 63 23.82 2.19 4.23
CA ILE A 63 23.98 2.76 2.90
C ILE A 63 24.78 4.07 3.02
N ARG A 64 25.92 4.16 2.33
CA ARG A 64 26.67 5.42 2.18
C ARG A 64 26.29 6.06 0.84
N ARG A 65 25.97 7.35 0.88
CA ARG A 65 25.76 8.19 -0.31
C ARG A 65 27.09 8.75 -0.81
N ASN A 66 27.22 8.89 -2.13
CA ASN A 66 28.28 9.72 -2.69
C ASN A 66 27.81 11.18 -2.87
N ALA A 67 28.75 12.08 -3.12
CA ALA A 67 28.51 13.52 -3.23
C ALA A 67 27.57 13.95 -4.40
N THR A 68 27.08 13.03 -5.21
CA THR A 68 26.20 13.27 -6.37
C THR A 68 24.78 12.71 -6.18
N GLY A 69 24.43 12.21 -4.97
CA GLY A 69 23.08 11.69 -4.68
C GLY A 69 22.69 10.38 -5.38
N LYS A 70 23.57 9.79 -6.19
CA LYS A 70 23.30 8.52 -6.88
C LYS A 70 23.49 7.34 -5.93
N LEU A 71 22.51 6.46 -5.88
CA LEU A 71 22.61 5.16 -5.23
C LEU A 71 23.57 4.26 -6.01
N LEU A 72 24.80 4.09 -5.50
CA LEU A 72 25.71 3.07 -5.98
C LEU A 72 25.36 1.75 -5.27
N CYS A 73 24.79 0.83 -6.02
CA CYS A 73 24.67 -0.56 -5.61
C CYS A 73 26.07 -1.19 -5.68
N SER A 74 26.88 -1.06 -4.60
CA SER A 74 28.11 -1.82 -4.49
C SER A 74 27.76 -3.28 -4.20
N GLN A 75 28.16 -4.17 -5.10
CA GLN A 75 28.18 -5.61 -4.84
C GLN A 75 29.07 -5.86 -3.63
N VAL A 76 28.48 -6.23 -2.52
CA VAL A 76 29.21 -6.81 -1.39
C VAL A 76 29.62 -8.22 -1.83
N LYS A 77 30.92 -8.46 -1.98
CA LYS A 77 31.44 -9.82 -2.04
C LYS A 77 31.16 -10.47 -0.71
N LEU A 78 30.29 -11.46 -0.72
CA LEU A 78 30.11 -12.40 0.39
C LEU A 78 31.29 -13.38 0.28
N GLU A 79 32.11 -13.45 1.34
CA GLU A 79 33.00 -14.58 1.56
C GLU A 79 32.13 -15.79 1.94
N ASP A 80 32.46 -16.92 1.33
CA ASP A 80 31.79 -18.19 1.44
C ASP A 80 31.74 -18.67 2.90
N ASP A 81 30.52 -18.81 3.44
CA ASP A 81 30.19 -19.84 4.44
C ASP A 81 28.90 -20.52 4.01
N LEU A 82 29.03 -21.81 3.80
CA LEU A 82 28.05 -22.76 3.30
C LEU A 82 26.78 -22.84 4.15
N ASP A 83 25.66 -23.11 3.46
CA ASP A 83 24.39 -23.64 3.95
C ASP A 83 23.36 -22.61 4.49
N ASP A 84 22.67 -21.95 3.62
CA ASP A 84 21.21 -21.95 3.46
C ASP A 84 20.85 -21.03 2.28
N GLU A 85 20.55 -21.59 1.11
CA GLU A 85 19.93 -20.88 -0.01
C GLU A 85 18.49 -20.50 0.33
N THR A 86 18.30 -19.65 1.30
CA THR A 86 17.07 -18.88 1.44
C THR A 86 17.00 -17.90 0.28
N CYS A 87 16.30 -18.36 -0.73
CA CYS A 87 16.04 -17.70 -1.98
C CYS A 87 15.19 -16.43 -1.73
N GLU A 88 15.81 -15.31 -1.36
CA GLU A 88 15.09 -14.04 -1.21
C GLU A 88 14.50 -13.62 -2.57
N LEU A 89 13.19 -13.72 -2.70
CA LEU A 89 12.46 -13.26 -3.89
C LEU A 89 12.39 -11.74 -3.98
N VAL A 90 12.45 -11.06 -2.83
CA VAL A 90 12.23 -9.62 -2.69
C VAL A 90 13.26 -9.04 -1.73
N SER A 91 13.83 -7.90 -2.10
CA SER A 91 14.69 -7.08 -1.24
C SER A 91 14.00 -5.77 -0.91
N GLY A 92 13.99 -5.36 0.36
CA GLY A 92 13.37 -4.14 0.83
C GLY A 92 14.40 -3.10 1.30
N VAL A 93 14.16 -1.82 0.99
CA VAL A 93 15.03 -0.70 1.35
C VAL A 93 14.20 0.52 1.76
N ASP A 94 14.52 1.12 2.90
CA ASP A 94 14.02 2.44 3.27
C ASP A 94 14.76 3.53 2.50
N LEU A 95 14.03 4.48 1.94
CA LEU A 95 14.54 5.56 1.10
C LEU A 95 14.07 6.92 1.62
N VAL A 96 14.80 7.96 1.20
CA VAL A 96 14.34 9.34 1.27
C VAL A 96 14.45 9.93 -0.12
N ILE A 97 13.34 10.41 -0.68
CA ILE A 97 13.22 10.95 -2.04
C ILE A 97 13.03 12.46 -1.92
N GLY A 98 13.74 13.24 -2.75
CA GLY A 98 13.75 14.70 -2.68
C GLY A 98 14.83 15.23 -1.74
N GLU A 99 14.83 16.57 -1.56
CA GLU A 99 15.84 17.29 -0.79
C GLU A 99 15.19 18.13 0.31
N ASP A 100 15.89 18.33 1.42
CA ASP A 100 15.53 19.20 2.53
C ASP A 100 14.11 18.98 3.08
N GLN A 101 13.31 20.04 3.17
CA GLN A 101 11.97 20.02 3.74
C GLN A 101 10.94 19.31 2.83
N ASP A 102 11.25 19.16 1.55
CA ASP A 102 10.40 18.45 0.58
C ASP A 102 10.75 16.95 0.47
N SER A 103 11.69 16.47 1.30
CA SER A 103 12.06 15.06 1.32
C SER A 103 10.92 14.16 1.80
N ILE A 104 10.72 13.03 1.13
CA ILE A 104 9.66 12.05 1.36
C ILE A 104 10.30 10.74 1.77
N SER A 105 9.97 10.24 2.97
CA SER A 105 10.32 8.87 3.36
C SER A 105 9.52 7.88 2.50
N ALA A 106 10.15 6.80 2.08
CA ALA A 106 9.49 5.77 1.30
C ALA A 106 10.13 4.40 1.55
N TYR A 107 9.38 3.34 1.28
CA TYR A 107 9.85 1.97 1.34
C TYR A 107 9.82 1.35 -0.05
N LEU A 108 10.97 0.91 -0.55
CA LEU A 108 11.10 0.26 -1.86
C LEU A 108 11.28 -1.24 -1.68
N LEU A 109 10.42 -2.02 -2.30
CA LEU A 109 10.51 -3.46 -2.44
C LEU A 109 10.92 -3.80 -3.88
N LYS A 110 12.08 -4.43 -4.05
CA LYS A 110 12.58 -4.86 -5.35
C LYS A 110 12.39 -6.36 -5.52
N ALA A 111 11.75 -6.77 -6.61
CA ALA A 111 11.79 -8.15 -7.04
C ALA A 111 13.22 -8.52 -7.45
N VAL A 112 13.77 -9.62 -6.91
CA VAL A 112 15.17 -10.02 -7.15
C VAL A 112 15.27 -11.05 -8.27
N LYS A 113 14.56 -12.18 -8.14
CA LYS A 113 14.72 -13.31 -9.07
C LYS A 113 13.82 -13.25 -10.30
N ASN A 114 12.61 -12.71 -10.16
CA ASN A 114 11.60 -12.66 -11.21
C ASN A 114 11.27 -11.23 -11.64
N ASN A 115 12.21 -10.30 -11.47
CA ASN A 115 12.00 -8.88 -11.75
C ASN A 115 11.61 -8.67 -13.23
N ASN A 116 10.39 -8.17 -13.43
CA ASN A 116 9.86 -7.89 -14.76
C ASN A 116 10.20 -6.47 -15.28
N GLY A 117 10.97 -5.70 -14.52
CA GLY A 117 11.41 -4.35 -14.87
C GLY A 117 10.31 -3.29 -14.77
N THR A 118 9.17 -3.59 -14.15
CA THR A 118 8.04 -2.66 -14.03
C THR A 118 7.88 -2.17 -12.59
N GLY A 119 7.61 -0.88 -12.44
CA GLY A 119 7.38 -0.25 -11.15
C GLY A 119 5.90 -0.11 -10.83
N VAL A 120 5.59 -0.19 -9.54
CA VAL A 120 4.27 0.08 -8.99
C VAL A 120 4.42 1.07 -7.83
N LEU A 121 3.71 2.19 -7.91
CA LEU A 121 3.58 3.14 -6.81
C LEU A 121 2.36 2.73 -5.98
N LEU A 122 2.54 2.40 -4.70
CA LEU A 122 1.47 1.97 -3.81
C LEU A 122 1.18 3.06 -2.77
N LEU A 123 -0.03 3.61 -2.83
CA LEU A 123 -0.53 4.66 -1.95
C LEU A 123 -1.31 4.03 -0.80
N SER A 124 -0.81 4.23 0.43
CA SER A 124 -1.41 3.67 1.64
C SER A 124 -2.77 4.27 1.96
N ASP A 125 -3.50 3.61 2.83
CA ASP A 125 -4.63 4.16 3.56
C ASP A 125 -4.17 5.17 4.63
N VAL A 126 -5.08 5.61 5.49
CA VAL A 126 -4.81 6.58 6.57
C VAL A 126 -3.81 6.07 7.62
N CYS A 127 -3.60 4.75 7.72
CA CYS A 127 -2.66 4.14 8.66
C CYS A 127 -1.19 4.30 8.24
N GLY A 128 -0.94 4.68 6.99
CA GLY A 128 0.38 5.07 6.48
C GLY A 128 1.23 3.92 5.94
N PHE A 129 2.40 4.28 5.41
CA PHE A 129 3.29 3.37 4.69
C PHE A 129 4.02 2.35 5.58
N GLU A 130 4.15 2.62 6.88
CA GLU A 130 4.76 1.70 7.85
C GLU A 130 3.76 0.67 8.39
N TYR A 131 2.47 0.82 8.08
CA TYR A 131 1.44 -0.08 8.57
C TYR A 131 1.66 -1.50 8.02
N PRO A 132 1.74 -2.53 8.89
CA PRO A 132 2.08 -3.88 8.46
C PRO A 132 1.24 -4.43 7.31
N PRO A 133 -0.11 -4.32 7.30
CA PRO A 133 -0.91 -4.79 6.16
C PRO A 133 -0.55 -4.11 4.83
N THR A 134 -0.20 -2.81 4.85
CA THR A 134 0.25 -2.10 3.64
C THR A 134 1.58 -2.66 3.13
N ARG A 135 2.53 -2.91 4.04
CA ARG A 135 3.84 -3.49 3.70
C ARG A 135 3.73 -4.95 3.24
N ASP A 136 2.86 -5.74 3.89
CA ASP A 136 2.61 -7.13 3.50
C ASP A 136 1.98 -7.21 2.10
N PHE A 137 1.03 -6.33 1.79
CA PHE A 137 0.45 -6.25 0.45
C PHE A 137 1.49 -5.84 -0.60
N ALA A 138 2.31 -4.83 -0.31
CA ALA A 138 3.38 -4.40 -1.19
C ALA A 138 4.41 -5.52 -1.44
N TYR A 139 4.74 -6.29 -0.40
CA TYR A 139 5.60 -7.46 -0.51
C TYR A 139 5.01 -8.54 -1.43
N GLN A 140 3.71 -8.83 -1.29
CA GLN A 140 3.03 -9.79 -2.17
C GLN A 140 3.08 -9.32 -3.64
N VAL A 141 2.86 -8.03 -3.92
CA VAL A 141 2.98 -7.48 -5.28
C VAL A 141 4.41 -7.64 -5.80
N ALA A 142 5.42 -7.38 -4.96
CA ALA A 142 6.82 -7.55 -5.34
C ALA A 142 7.21 -9.02 -5.59
N CYS A 143 6.61 -9.98 -4.87
CA CYS A 143 6.79 -11.42 -5.13
C CYS A 143 6.33 -11.83 -6.54
N HIS A 144 5.44 -11.04 -7.16
CA HIS A 144 5.01 -11.23 -8.56
C HIS A 144 5.86 -10.50 -9.60
N GLY A 145 7.04 -10.04 -9.20
CA GLY A 145 8.05 -9.50 -10.13
C GLY A 145 8.03 -7.99 -10.32
N PHE A 146 7.17 -7.26 -9.62
CA PHE A 146 7.12 -5.80 -9.67
C PHE A 146 8.06 -5.16 -8.65
N ASN A 147 8.58 -3.96 -8.98
CA ASN A 147 9.28 -3.13 -8.02
C ASN A 147 8.28 -2.17 -7.39
N VAL A 148 8.05 -2.25 -6.09
CA VAL A 148 6.97 -1.52 -5.41
C VAL A 148 7.54 -0.43 -4.53
N LEU A 149 7.15 0.83 -4.76
CA LEU A 149 7.47 1.97 -3.92
C LEU A 149 6.25 2.37 -3.09
N VAL A 150 6.42 2.46 -1.78
CA VAL A 150 5.38 2.89 -0.84
C VAL A 150 5.82 4.20 -0.18
N PRO A 151 5.33 5.37 -0.61
CA PRO A 151 5.71 6.65 -0.04
C PRO A 151 4.97 6.95 1.26
N ASP A 152 5.60 7.72 2.14
CA ASP A 152 4.97 8.33 3.31
C ASP A 152 4.13 9.54 2.91
N LEU A 153 2.86 9.34 2.65
CA LEU A 153 1.92 10.40 2.28
C LEU A 153 1.61 11.38 3.42
N PHE A 154 1.98 11.02 4.65
CA PHE A 154 1.63 11.76 5.87
C PHE A 154 2.82 12.45 6.53
N ARG A 155 4.01 12.35 5.95
CA ARG A 155 5.23 12.99 6.46
C ARG A 155 5.49 12.67 7.94
N GLY A 156 5.40 11.38 8.31
CA GLY A 156 5.58 10.88 9.68
C GLY A 156 4.38 11.05 10.62
N ASN A 157 3.26 11.58 10.10
CA ASN A 157 2.05 11.80 10.91
C ASN A 157 0.81 11.05 10.36
N PRO A 158 0.84 9.72 10.21
CA PRO A 158 -0.33 8.94 9.82
C PRO A 158 -1.39 8.96 10.92
N TRP A 159 -2.62 8.55 10.58
CA TRP A 159 -3.68 8.36 11.55
C TRP A 159 -3.30 7.31 12.60
N LYS A 160 -3.49 7.65 13.88
CA LYS A 160 -3.13 6.75 15.00
C LYS A 160 -4.38 6.13 15.61
N LYS A 161 -4.31 4.82 15.81
CA LYS A 161 -5.36 4.07 16.51
C LYS A 161 -5.61 4.66 17.91
N GLY A 162 -6.89 4.83 18.25
CA GLY A 162 -7.30 5.37 19.54
C GLY A 162 -7.50 6.89 19.57
N TRP A 163 -7.26 7.60 18.47
CA TRP A 163 -7.68 8.99 18.35
C TRP A 163 -9.20 9.08 18.20
N THR A 164 -9.80 10.17 18.73
CA THR A 164 -11.25 10.41 18.68
C THR A 164 -11.70 10.82 17.27
N VAL A 165 -13.01 10.66 17.00
CA VAL A 165 -13.61 11.04 15.70
C VAL A 165 -13.38 12.53 15.38
N ASP A 166 -13.56 13.42 16.37
CA ASP A 166 -13.34 14.86 16.19
C ASP A 166 -11.90 15.18 15.75
N ARG A 167 -10.94 14.40 16.26
CA ARG A 167 -9.54 14.53 15.86
C ARG A 167 -9.29 14.06 14.43
N TYR A 168 -10.10 13.11 13.92
CA TYR A 168 -9.93 12.61 12.55
C TYR A 168 -10.19 13.70 11.52
N GLU A 169 -11.26 14.47 11.65
CA GLU A 169 -11.58 15.54 10.73
C GLU A 169 -10.50 16.63 10.73
N HIS A 170 -10.02 16.98 11.92
CA HIS A 170 -8.91 17.95 12.05
C HIS A 170 -7.65 17.43 11.39
N TRP A 171 -7.21 16.20 11.73
CA TRP A 171 -6.04 15.56 11.13
C TRP A 171 -6.17 15.44 9.60
N LEU A 172 -7.35 15.07 9.10
CA LEU A 172 -7.59 14.96 7.66
C LEU A 172 -7.47 16.31 6.95
N SER A 173 -7.93 17.39 7.60
CA SER A 173 -7.81 18.74 7.05
C SER A 173 -6.36 19.24 6.94
N GLU A 174 -5.45 18.71 7.75
CA GLU A 174 -4.02 18.98 7.68
C GLU A 174 -3.34 18.27 6.49
N GLN A 175 -3.98 17.22 5.92
CA GLN A 175 -3.47 16.49 4.77
C GLN A 175 -3.76 17.22 3.47
N LEU A 176 -3.06 18.32 3.22
CA LEU A 176 -3.28 19.20 2.08
C LEU A 176 -3.15 18.41 0.76
N SER A 177 -4.26 18.38 0.01
CA SER A 177 -4.36 17.60 -1.24
C SER A 177 -3.26 17.93 -2.25
N GLU A 178 -2.87 19.22 -2.34
CA GLU A 178 -1.81 19.67 -3.26
C GLU A 178 -0.42 19.21 -2.81
N ARG A 179 -0.15 19.15 -1.51
CA ARG A 179 1.10 18.56 -0.99
C ARG A 179 1.17 17.07 -1.33
N VAL A 180 0.12 16.33 -1.02
CA VAL A 180 0.07 14.89 -1.31
C VAL A 180 0.22 14.63 -2.80
N ALA A 181 -0.38 15.46 -3.65
CA ALA A 181 -0.22 15.34 -5.11
C ALA A 181 1.23 15.56 -5.55
N ARG A 182 1.91 16.62 -5.05
CA ARG A 182 3.34 16.83 -5.35
C ARG A 182 4.21 15.68 -4.86
N ASP A 183 3.91 15.12 -3.69
CA ASP A 183 4.64 13.97 -3.14
C ASP A 183 4.51 12.74 -4.06
N ILE A 184 3.31 12.47 -4.57
CA ILE A 184 3.05 11.39 -5.52
C ILE A 184 3.81 11.63 -6.83
N ASP A 185 3.74 12.83 -7.40
CA ASP A 185 4.42 13.19 -8.64
C ASP A 185 5.96 13.06 -8.49
N THR A 186 6.50 13.53 -7.36
CA THR A 186 7.93 13.40 -7.04
C THR A 186 8.38 11.95 -6.96
N CYS A 187 7.60 11.10 -6.30
CA CYS A 187 7.90 9.67 -6.19
C CYS A 187 7.76 8.94 -7.54
N ALA A 188 6.75 9.27 -8.35
CA ALA A 188 6.58 8.71 -9.68
C ALA A 188 7.75 9.10 -10.59
N LYS A 189 8.11 10.38 -10.61
CA LYS A 189 9.27 10.86 -11.37
C LYS A 189 10.56 10.18 -10.94
N TRP A 190 10.80 10.06 -9.65
CA TRP A 190 11.97 9.37 -9.12
C TRP A 190 12.05 7.92 -9.62
N MET A 191 10.94 7.16 -9.57
CA MET A 191 10.89 5.79 -10.08
C MET A 191 11.21 5.73 -11.58
N ILE A 192 10.64 6.62 -12.38
CA ILE A 192 10.91 6.68 -13.83
C ILE A 192 12.39 6.99 -14.09
N ASP A 193 12.97 7.97 -13.40
CA ASP A 193 14.37 8.36 -13.57
C ASP A 193 15.33 7.19 -13.22
N GLU A 194 15.06 6.46 -12.12
CA GLU A 194 15.83 5.27 -11.74
C GLU A 194 15.74 4.13 -12.77
N PHE A 195 14.54 3.90 -13.32
CA PHE A 195 14.34 2.88 -14.35
C PHE A 195 15.01 3.27 -15.67
N MET A 196 14.90 4.52 -16.09
CA MET A 196 15.60 5.02 -17.28
C MET A 196 17.12 4.93 -17.13
N ALA A 197 17.66 5.24 -15.95
CA ALA A 197 19.08 5.07 -15.65
C ALA A 197 19.53 3.59 -15.72
N ALA A 198 18.62 2.65 -15.48
CA ALA A 198 18.83 1.21 -15.66
C ALA A 198 18.52 0.70 -17.09
N GLY A 199 18.25 1.59 -18.04
CA GLY A 199 17.89 1.24 -19.42
C GLY A 199 16.47 0.69 -19.60
N ILE A 200 15.59 0.90 -18.62
CA ILE A 200 14.20 0.43 -18.64
C ILE A 200 13.30 1.62 -18.97
N SER A 201 12.56 1.53 -20.07
CA SER A 201 11.55 2.52 -20.47
C SER A 201 10.16 1.89 -20.40
N LYS A 202 9.57 1.84 -19.20
CA LYS A 202 8.23 1.31 -18.95
C LYS A 202 7.40 2.29 -18.14
N LYS A 203 6.10 2.27 -18.37
CA LYS A 203 5.14 3.01 -17.55
C LYS A 203 4.97 2.33 -16.20
N LEU A 204 4.60 3.12 -15.19
CA LEU A 204 4.32 2.64 -13.85
C LEU A 204 2.87 2.15 -13.72
N GLY A 205 2.64 1.21 -12.81
CA GLY A 205 1.33 1.01 -12.21
C GLY A 205 1.17 1.89 -10.97
N ILE A 206 -0.09 2.23 -10.64
CA ILE A 206 -0.39 2.87 -9.38
C ILE A 206 -1.51 2.13 -8.67
N ILE A 207 -1.33 1.79 -7.39
CA ILE A 207 -2.31 1.13 -6.53
C ILE A 207 -2.62 2.07 -5.38
N GLY A 208 -3.88 2.19 -4.98
CA GLY A 208 -4.24 3.01 -3.83
C GLY A 208 -5.38 2.41 -3.01
N PHE A 209 -5.24 2.48 -1.68
CA PHE A 209 -6.24 2.07 -0.72
C PHE A 209 -6.89 3.28 -0.05
N CYS A 210 -8.21 3.28 0.11
CA CYS A 210 -8.91 4.29 0.89
C CYS A 210 -8.52 5.73 0.52
N PHE A 211 -7.83 6.46 1.42
CA PHE A 211 -7.25 7.78 1.18
C PHE A 211 -6.33 7.78 -0.05
N GLY A 212 -5.42 6.81 -0.13
CA GLY A 212 -4.54 6.63 -1.30
C GLY A 212 -5.30 6.36 -2.58
N GLY A 213 -6.44 5.63 -2.52
CA GLY A 213 -7.32 5.38 -3.66
C GLY A 213 -7.96 6.67 -4.21
N GLY A 214 -8.42 7.57 -3.34
CA GLY A 214 -8.91 8.88 -3.76
C GLY A 214 -7.83 9.76 -4.37
N HIS A 215 -6.61 9.71 -3.84
CA HIS A 215 -5.45 10.45 -4.38
C HIS A 215 -4.90 9.85 -5.68
N LEU A 216 -5.01 8.53 -5.87
CA LEU A 216 -4.72 7.86 -7.14
C LEU A 216 -5.53 8.45 -8.29
N ILE A 217 -6.84 8.63 -8.10
CA ILE A 217 -7.71 9.23 -9.12
C ILE A 217 -7.28 10.64 -9.47
N LYS A 218 -6.91 11.44 -8.47
CA LYS A 218 -6.40 12.80 -8.69
C LYS A 218 -5.05 12.79 -9.42
N ALA A 219 -4.16 11.86 -9.07
CA ALA A 219 -2.85 11.71 -9.72
C ALA A 219 -3.00 11.31 -11.20
N LEU A 220 -3.84 10.31 -11.50
CA LEU A 220 -4.09 9.89 -12.88
C LEU A 220 -4.75 10.98 -13.73
N ALA A 221 -5.65 11.79 -13.14
CA ALA A 221 -6.30 12.89 -13.84
C ALA A 221 -5.36 14.08 -14.14
N ARG A 222 -4.17 14.12 -13.53
CA ARG A 222 -3.14 15.19 -13.66
C ARG A 222 -1.86 14.67 -14.30
N ASP A 223 -1.82 13.41 -14.75
CA ASP A 223 -0.63 12.75 -15.31
C ASP A 223 -0.30 13.23 -16.72
N GLU A 224 0.08 14.51 -16.84
CA GLU A 224 0.48 15.13 -18.12
C GLU A 224 1.74 14.50 -18.71
N GLN A 225 2.60 13.93 -17.86
CA GLN A 225 3.85 13.28 -18.26
C GLN A 225 3.65 11.84 -18.71
N ALA A 226 2.44 11.29 -18.55
CA ALA A 226 2.08 9.91 -18.88
C ALA A 226 3.00 8.86 -18.22
N TYR A 227 3.36 9.10 -16.96
CA TYR A 227 4.14 8.17 -16.15
C TYR A 227 3.43 6.86 -15.91
N PHE A 228 2.09 6.90 -15.76
CA PHE A 228 1.29 5.73 -15.43
C PHE A 228 0.73 5.04 -16.68
N GLY A 229 0.69 3.72 -16.65
CA GLY A 229 0.07 2.87 -17.66
C GLY A 229 -1.29 2.31 -17.21
N THR A 230 -1.51 2.22 -15.89
CA THR A 230 -2.77 1.75 -15.32
C THR A 230 -2.89 2.13 -13.84
N GLY A 231 -4.14 2.17 -13.34
CA GLY A 231 -4.45 2.37 -11.93
C GLY A 231 -5.31 1.26 -11.34
N ILE A 232 -5.13 0.98 -10.05
CA ILE A 232 -6.00 0.08 -9.28
C ILE A 232 -6.42 0.78 -8.00
N CYS A 233 -7.70 1.05 -7.88
CA CYS A 233 -8.30 1.77 -6.76
C CYS A 233 -9.09 0.80 -5.89
N PHE A 234 -8.57 0.48 -4.71
CA PHE A 234 -9.27 -0.30 -3.70
C PHE A 234 -10.04 0.65 -2.79
N TYR A 235 -11.37 0.52 -2.81
CA TYR A 235 -12.32 1.28 -1.96
C TYR A 235 -11.89 2.73 -1.71
N GLY A 236 -11.56 3.46 -2.79
CA GLY A 236 -11.08 4.84 -2.71
C GLY A 236 -12.07 5.77 -2.02
N ALA A 237 -11.57 6.53 -1.04
CA ALA A 237 -12.36 7.54 -0.35
C ALA A 237 -12.33 8.89 -1.08
N ASN A 238 -13.42 9.65 -1.02
CA ASN A 238 -13.51 11.00 -1.59
C ASN A 238 -13.19 11.07 -3.10
N ILE A 239 -13.67 10.08 -3.86
CA ILE A 239 -13.56 10.09 -5.32
C ILE A 239 -14.48 11.15 -5.91
N ASP A 240 -13.92 12.03 -6.74
CA ASP A 240 -14.67 12.99 -7.57
C ASP A 240 -14.89 12.39 -8.97
N PRO A 241 -16.13 11.98 -9.32
CA PRO A 241 -16.42 11.37 -10.61
C PRO A 241 -16.10 12.25 -11.82
N SER A 242 -16.11 13.59 -11.63
CA SER A 242 -15.80 14.52 -12.71
C SER A 242 -14.37 14.42 -13.23
N LYS A 243 -13.46 13.89 -12.42
CA LYS A 243 -12.05 13.68 -12.79
C LYS A 243 -11.85 12.56 -13.82
N GLY A 244 -12.82 11.66 -13.96
CA GLY A 244 -12.72 10.51 -14.87
C GLY A 244 -12.44 10.91 -16.31
N SER A 245 -13.00 12.01 -16.81
CA SER A 245 -12.78 12.49 -18.19
C SER A 245 -11.34 12.88 -18.52
N ASN A 246 -10.52 13.13 -17.51
CA ASN A 246 -9.11 13.49 -17.65
C ASN A 246 -8.17 12.28 -17.51
N ILE A 247 -8.71 11.08 -17.23
CA ILE A 247 -7.91 9.87 -17.06
C ILE A 247 -7.82 9.13 -18.38
N ASN A 248 -6.60 8.98 -18.90
CA ASN A 248 -6.32 8.40 -20.21
C ASN A 248 -5.75 6.96 -20.14
N VAL A 249 -5.81 6.33 -18.97
CA VAL A 249 -5.29 4.98 -18.74
C VAL A 249 -6.37 4.07 -18.16
N PRO A 250 -6.27 2.75 -18.35
CA PRO A 250 -7.21 1.81 -17.74
C PRO A 250 -7.19 1.88 -16.22
N VAL A 251 -8.37 1.86 -15.57
CA VAL A 251 -8.50 1.86 -14.11
C VAL A 251 -9.40 0.72 -13.66
N LEU A 252 -8.88 -0.07 -12.72
CA LEU A 252 -9.63 -1.10 -12.01
C LEU A 252 -10.10 -0.53 -10.67
N PHE A 253 -11.40 -0.57 -10.42
CA PHE A 253 -12.00 -0.25 -9.13
C PHE A 253 -12.42 -1.52 -8.43
N ILE A 254 -12.04 -1.67 -7.17
CA ILE A 254 -12.39 -2.80 -6.31
C ILE A 254 -13.02 -2.25 -5.03
N CYS A 255 -14.24 -2.64 -4.72
CA CYS A 255 -14.94 -2.18 -3.51
C CYS A 255 -15.90 -3.24 -2.97
N GLY A 256 -16.31 -3.06 -1.71
CA GLY A 256 -17.46 -3.75 -1.13
C GLY A 256 -18.74 -2.93 -1.28
N ASP A 257 -19.89 -3.56 -1.35
CA ASP A 257 -21.17 -2.84 -1.43
C ASP A 257 -21.68 -2.36 -0.05
N ASN A 258 -21.04 -2.82 1.03
CA ASN A 258 -21.31 -2.38 2.40
C ASN A 258 -20.28 -1.36 2.91
N ASP A 259 -19.68 -0.60 1.99
CA ASP A 259 -18.65 0.40 2.28
C ASP A 259 -19.23 1.82 2.23
N PRO A 260 -19.38 2.52 3.38
CA PRO A 260 -19.94 3.87 3.42
C PRO A 260 -19.00 4.94 2.84
N PHE A 261 -17.68 4.66 2.74
CA PHE A 261 -16.69 5.63 2.25
C PHE A 261 -16.46 5.54 0.75
N CYS A 262 -16.87 4.44 0.12
CA CYS A 262 -16.74 4.18 -1.31
C CYS A 262 -18.07 3.74 -1.91
N PRO A 263 -19.06 4.64 -2.05
CA PRO A 263 -20.38 4.28 -2.57
C PRO A 263 -20.28 3.74 -4.00
N VAL A 264 -20.91 2.58 -4.25
CA VAL A 264 -20.91 1.91 -5.57
C VAL A 264 -21.41 2.84 -6.68
N ASN A 265 -22.41 3.68 -6.40
CA ASN A 265 -22.92 4.65 -7.38
C ASN A 265 -21.86 5.64 -7.83
N THR A 266 -20.97 6.08 -6.94
CA THR A 266 -19.84 6.96 -7.28
C THR A 266 -18.88 6.28 -8.24
N LEU A 267 -18.60 4.98 -8.01
CA LEU A 267 -17.73 4.19 -8.89
C LEU A 267 -18.35 3.99 -10.28
N HIS A 268 -19.64 3.72 -10.37
CA HIS A 268 -20.33 3.62 -11.66
C HIS A 268 -20.41 4.96 -12.42
N GLN A 269 -20.39 6.08 -11.70
CA GLN A 269 -20.33 7.40 -12.34
C GLN A 269 -18.95 7.67 -12.94
N ILE A 270 -17.87 7.40 -12.21
CA ILE A 270 -16.52 7.63 -12.71
C ILE A 270 -16.15 6.61 -13.81
N GLU A 271 -16.58 5.36 -13.69
CA GLU A 271 -16.36 4.31 -14.69
C GLU A 271 -16.86 4.73 -16.09
N LYS A 272 -18.01 5.37 -16.17
CA LYS A 272 -18.58 5.87 -17.43
C LYS A 272 -17.71 6.92 -18.14
N ASN A 273 -16.88 7.61 -17.37
CA ASN A 273 -16.03 8.70 -17.87
C ASN A 273 -14.61 8.26 -18.20
N ILE A 274 -14.20 7.04 -17.81
CA ILE A 274 -12.86 6.50 -18.06
C ILE A 274 -12.93 5.42 -19.12
N GLN A 275 -12.19 5.61 -20.20
CA GLN A 275 -12.06 4.59 -21.23
C GLN A 275 -11.32 3.36 -20.67
N SER A 276 -11.89 2.15 -20.89
CA SER A 276 -11.30 0.87 -20.44
C SER A 276 -11.19 0.71 -18.92
N SER A 277 -12.13 1.27 -18.15
CA SER A 277 -12.26 1.01 -16.71
C SER A 277 -13.07 -0.26 -16.44
N LYS A 278 -12.92 -0.77 -15.21
CA LYS A 278 -13.68 -1.93 -14.71
C LYS A 278 -13.97 -1.73 -13.22
N VAL A 279 -15.23 -1.97 -12.82
CA VAL A 279 -15.63 -2.02 -11.40
C VAL A 279 -15.89 -3.47 -11.00
N VAL A 280 -15.31 -3.89 -9.89
CA VAL A 280 -15.52 -5.19 -9.25
C VAL A 280 -16.09 -4.94 -7.85
N ILE A 281 -17.28 -5.48 -7.60
CA ILE A 281 -18.02 -5.26 -6.36
C ILE A 281 -18.08 -6.57 -5.59
N TYR A 282 -17.67 -6.54 -4.32
CA TYR A 282 -17.73 -7.67 -3.40
C TYR A 282 -18.93 -7.51 -2.46
N HIS A 283 -19.93 -8.39 -2.64
CA HIS A 283 -21.16 -8.32 -1.88
C HIS A 283 -20.95 -8.63 -0.40
N GLY A 284 -21.55 -7.78 0.47
CA GLY A 284 -21.45 -7.89 1.92
C GLY A 284 -20.10 -7.49 2.50
N ARG A 285 -19.14 -7.04 1.66
CA ARG A 285 -17.83 -6.62 2.17
C ARG A 285 -17.84 -5.14 2.53
N GLY A 286 -17.14 -4.82 3.62
CA GLY A 286 -16.97 -3.47 4.13
C GLY A 286 -15.69 -2.79 3.64
N HIS A 287 -15.41 -1.62 4.22
CA HIS A 287 -14.18 -0.87 3.95
C HIS A 287 -12.94 -1.62 4.43
N GLY A 288 -11.88 -1.65 3.64
CA GLY A 288 -10.60 -2.24 4.06
C GLY A 288 -10.46 -3.75 3.83
N PHE A 289 -11.49 -4.46 3.40
CA PHE A 289 -11.52 -5.93 3.34
C PHE A 289 -10.32 -6.56 2.61
N ALA A 290 -9.80 -5.91 1.57
CA ALA A 290 -8.81 -6.50 0.68
C ALA A 290 -7.38 -6.50 1.25
N HIS A 291 -7.04 -5.61 2.21
CA HIS A 291 -5.72 -5.62 2.83
C HIS A 291 -5.76 -5.70 4.37
N GLN A 292 -6.96 -5.63 4.95
CA GLN A 292 -7.22 -5.77 6.39
C GLN A 292 -8.44 -6.68 6.62
N PRO A 293 -8.41 -7.94 6.17
CA PRO A 293 -9.55 -8.84 6.32
C PRO A 293 -9.86 -9.10 7.80
N GLU A 294 -11.14 -9.07 8.15
CA GLU A 294 -11.63 -9.27 9.53
C GLU A 294 -12.38 -10.61 9.72
N SER A 295 -12.69 -11.31 8.63
CA SER A 295 -13.44 -12.57 8.61
C SER A 295 -12.85 -13.53 7.57
N GLU A 296 -13.26 -14.81 7.61
CA GLU A 296 -12.87 -15.80 6.60
C GLU A 296 -13.40 -15.43 5.20
N GLU A 297 -14.58 -14.82 5.15
CA GLU A 297 -15.14 -14.34 3.89
C GLU A 297 -14.39 -13.12 3.35
N ASP A 298 -13.83 -12.26 4.23
CA ASP A 298 -12.95 -11.18 3.81
C ASP A 298 -11.62 -11.73 3.32
N ASP A 299 -11.05 -12.75 3.99
CA ASP A 299 -9.82 -13.42 3.53
C ASP A 299 -9.99 -13.96 2.10
N GLN A 300 -11.11 -14.65 1.80
CA GLN A 300 -11.40 -15.17 0.47
C GLN A 300 -11.58 -14.04 -0.56
N ALA A 301 -12.32 -13.00 -0.19
CA ALA A 301 -12.52 -11.84 -1.05
C ALA A 301 -11.20 -11.08 -1.32
N ALA A 302 -10.33 -10.99 -0.32
CA ALA A 302 -9.01 -10.36 -0.45
C ALA A 302 -8.10 -11.14 -1.40
N GLU A 303 -8.07 -12.47 -1.31
CA GLU A 303 -7.31 -13.34 -2.21
C GLU A 303 -7.79 -13.21 -3.66
N ASP A 304 -9.11 -13.23 -3.90
CA ASP A 304 -9.68 -13.04 -5.22
C ASP A 304 -9.41 -11.64 -5.77
N ALA A 305 -9.60 -10.60 -4.95
CA ALA A 305 -9.31 -9.22 -5.31
C ALA A 305 -7.83 -9.02 -5.68
N PHE A 306 -6.91 -9.65 -4.93
CA PHE A 306 -5.49 -9.64 -5.23
C PHE A 306 -5.19 -10.33 -6.57
N ALA A 307 -5.81 -11.48 -6.85
CA ALA A 307 -5.64 -12.20 -8.12
C ALA A 307 -6.14 -11.37 -9.31
N ILE A 308 -7.29 -10.72 -9.18
CA ILE A 308 -7.85 -9.81 -10.21
C ILE A 308 -6.90 -8.63 -10.44
N MET A 309 -6.43 -7.98 -9.39
CA MET A 309 -5.47 -6.87 -9.45
C MET A 309 -4.17 -7.28 -10.14
N ARG A 310 -3.60 -8.43 -9.76
CA ARG A 310 -2.37 -8.96 -10.36
C ARG A 310 -2.52 -9.19 -11.87
N ASN A 311 -3.63 -9.81 -12.29
CA ASN A 311 -3.91 -10.04 -13.71
C ASN A 311 -4.10 -8.71 -14.44
N TRP A 312 -4.74 -7.71 -13.82
CA TRP A 312 -4.90 -6.38 -14.38
C TRP A 312 -3.56 -5.67 -14.60
N LEU A 313 -2.65 -5.73 -13.61
CA LEU A 313 -1.28 -5.20 -13.77
C LEU A 313 -0.54 -5.88 -14.92
N HIS A 314 -0.62 -7.21 -15.00
CA HIS A 314 -0.01 -8.00 -16.06
C HIS A 314 -0.50 -7.56 -17.44
N ASP A 315 -1.81 -7.51 -17.63
CA ASP A 315 -2.43 -7.24 -18.93
C ASP A 315 -2.21 -5.80 -19.43
N ASN A 316 -2.05 -4.85 -18.51
CA ASN A 316 -1.92 -3.44 -18.86
C ASN A 316 -0.47 -2.90 -18.82
N LEU A 317 0.48 -3.62 -18.20
CA LEU A 317 1.87 -3.17 -18.09
C LEU A 317 2.88 -4.12 -18.75
N LEU A 318 2.57 -5.42 -18.86
CA LEU A 318 3.54 -6.40 -19.34
C LEU A 318 3.21 -6.91 -20.73
N VAL A 319 1.93 -6.98 -21.09
CA VAL A 319 1.50 -7.40 -22.44
C VAL A 319 1.58 -6.21 -23.39
N SER A 320 2.46 -6.28 -24.39
CA SER A 320 2.50 -5.28 -25.47
C SER A 320 1.15 -5.32 -26.22
N LYS A 321 0.40 -4.24 -26.17
CA LYS A 321 -0.77 -4.08 -27.04
C LYS A 321 -0.22 -3.79 -28.46
N ASN A 322 -0.13 -4.85 -29.29
CA ASN A 322 0.18 -4.73 -30.72
C ASN A 322 -0.89 -3.92 -31.46
#